data_1eb4082a37bdd8824134fd1de531d861
#
_entry.id   1eb4082a37bdd8824134fd1de531d861
#
_cell.length_a   1.000
_cell.length_b   1.000
_cell.length_c   1.000
_cell.angle_alpha   90.00
_cell.angle_beta   90.00
_cell.angle_gamma   90.00
#
_symmetry.space_group_name_H-M   'P 1'
#
loop_
_entity.id
_entity.type
_entity.pdbx_description
1 polymer ?
#
loop_
_entity_poly.entity_id
_entity_poly.type
_entity_poly.pdbx_seq_one_letter_code
_entity_poly.pdbx_strand_id
1 'polypeptide(L)'
;MKLEGKTRLISFGCSFASGAELIDHELLGISFDDCNKIKQKWLSDKKTMHHFEAYVSSIARITPKEYAEMCSKRSYASKLADKLGLEHVNYAIPGASVDHMVLDLFREHYTQKINAKTDLVFLGITLPHRYLSFS
;
A
#
# COMPACT_ATOMS: atom_id res chain seq x y z
N MET A 1 24.49 -5.44 2.28
CA MET A 1 23.89 -4.12 2.06
C MET A 1 24.26 -3.21 3.22
N LYS A 2 24.82 -2.06 2.95
CA LYS A 2 25.16 -1.09 4.00
C LYS A 2 23.93 -0.24 4.32
N LEU A 3 23.43 -0.35 5.56
CA LEU A 3 22.33 0.47 6.07
C LEU A 3 22.82 1.66 6.90
N GLU A 4 24.12 1.81 7.00
CA GLU A 4 24.76 2.87 7.76
C GLU A 4 24.34 4.25 7.26
N GLY A 5 23.85 5.10 8.16
CA GLY A 5 23.33 6.41 7.83
C GLY A 5 21.90 6.42 7.30
N LYS A 6 21.27 5.27 7.08
CA LYS A 6 19.87 5.21 6.64
C LYS A 6 18.92 5.41 7.82
N THR A 7 17.91 6.24 7.63
CA THR A 7 16.92 6.58 8.66
C THR A 7 15.49 6.29 8.23
N ARG A 8 15.22 6.22 6.92
CA ARG A 8 13.88 5.99 6.38
C ARG A 8 13.87 4.90 5.32
N LEU A 9 12.79 4.14 5.28
CA LEU A 9 12.46 3.24 4.18
C LEU A 9 11.28 3.82 3.43
N ILE A 10 11.46 4.12 2.15
CA ILE A 10 10.43 4.68 1.28
C ILE A 10 9.99 3.57 0.32
N SER A 11 8.72 3.19 0.39
CA SER A 11 8.18 2.12 -0.44
C SER A 11 7.27 2.63 -1.54
N PHE A 12 7.42 2.04 -2.71
CA PHE A 12 6.54 2.20 -3.87
C PHE A 12 6.03 0.83 -4.27
N GLY A 13 4.83 0.77 -4.78
CA GLY A 13 4.25 -0.50 -5.19
C GLY A 13 2.76 -0.41 -5.45
N CYS A 14 2.14 -1.57 -5.59
CA CYS A 14 0.70 -1.73 -5.79
C CYS A 14 -0.01 -2.05 -4.47
N SER A 15 -1.21 -2.62 -4.55
CA SER A 15 -2.01 -2.99 -3.38
C SER A 15 -1.28 -3.90 -2.38
N PHE A 16 -0.42 -4.79 -2.85
CA PHE A 16 0.38 -5.65 -1.97
C PHE A 16 1.34 -4.85 -1.11
N ALA A 17 2.01 -3.86 -1.69
CA ALA A 17 2.96 -3.01 -0.97
C ALA A 17 2.25 -1.99 -0.07
N SER A 18 1.07 -1.53 -0.46
CA SER A 18 0.28 -0.59 0.36
C SER A 18 -0.35 -1.24 1.59
N GLY A 19 -0.43 -2.57 1.62
CA GLY A 19 -1.12 -3.32 2.67
C GLY A 19 -2.63 -3.32 2.50
N ALA A 20 -3.14 -2.95 1.33
CA ALA A 20 -4.58 -2.91 1.06
C ALA A 20 -5.25 -4.26 1.40
N GLU A 21 -6.42 -4.17 1.98
CA GLU A 21 -7.27 -5.32 2.34
C GLU A 21 -6.77 -6.18 3.53
N LEU A 22 -5.57 -5.94 4.05
CA LEU A 22 -5.03 -6.78 5.13
C LEU A 22 -5.79 -6.66 6.45
N ILE A 23 -6.46 -5.54 6.68
CA ILE A 23 -7.17 -5.29 7.95
C ILE A 23 -8.69 -5.44 7.85
N ASP A 24 -9.23 -5.67 6.67
CA ASP A 24 -10.69 -5.66 6.48
C ASP A 24 -11.39 -6.69 7.37
N HIS A 25 -10.87 -7.89 7.43
CA HIS A 25 -11.44 -8.95 8.27
C HIS A 25 -11.39 -8.60 9.77
N GLU A 26 -10.31 -7.95 10.21
CA GLU A 26 -10.18 -7.50 11.60
C GLU A 26 -11.21 -6.41 11.92
N LEU A 27 -11.38 -5.44 11.03
CA LEU A 27 -12.33 -4.34 11.21
C LEU A 27 -13.78 -4.82 11.19
N LEU A 28 -14.08 -5.85 10.41
CA LEU A 28 -15.43 -6.45 10.36
C LEU A 28 -15.66 -7.47 11.47
N GLY A 29 -14.63 -7.87 12.20
CA GLY A 29 -14.74 -8.86 13.28
C GLY A 29 -15.04 -10.27 12.80
N ILE A 30 -14.59 -10.63 11.59
CA ILE A 30 -14.83 -11.93 10.97
C ILE A 30 -13.51 -12.60 10.56
N SER A 31 -13.56 -13.88 10.14
CA SER A 31 -12.39 -14.56 9.65
C SER A 31 -11.94 -14.01 8.28
N PHE A 32 -10.68 -14.21 7.95
CA PHE A 32 -10.14 -13.83 6.64
C PHE A 32 -10.90 -14.50 5.49
N ASP A 33 -11.24 -15.79 5.64
CA ASP A 33 -11.98 -16.55 4.63
C ASP A 33 -13.41 -16.00 4.43
N ASP A 34 -14.10 -15.69 5.51
CA ASP A 34 -15.43 -15.09 5.43
C ASP A 34 -15.39 -13.71 4.79
N CYS A 35 -14.37 -12.93 5.11
CA CYS A 35 -14.17 -11.63 4.49
C CYS A 35 -13.95 -11.76 2.97
N ASN A 36 -13.15 -12.73 2.53
CA ASN A 36 -12.93 -12.98 1.11
C ASN A 36 -14.21 -13.39 0.39
N LYS A 37 -15.06 -14.19 1.01
CA LYS A 37 -16.38 -14.57 0.43
C LYS A 37 -17.25 -13.33 0.25
N ILE A 38 -17.29 -12.44 1.22
CA ILE A 38 -18.05 -11.19 1.13
C ILE A 38 -17.50 -10.32 -0.01
N LYS A 39 -16.18 -10.20 -0.13
CA LYS A 39 -15.53 -9.44 -1.21
C LYS A 39 -15.88 -9.99 -2.59
N GLN A 40 -15.83 -11.30 -2.76
CA GLN A 40 -16.17 -11.93 -4.03
C GLN A 40 -17.62 -11.69 -4.42
N LYS A 41 -18.54 -11.79 -3.47
CA LYS A 41 -19.94 -11.45 -3.70
C LYS A 41 -20.11 -9.97 -4.06
N TRP A 42 -19.39 -9.09 -3.37
CA TRP A 42 -19.40 -7.66 -3.65
C TRP A 42 -18.97 -7.36 -5.09
N LEU A 43 -17.92 -8.02 -5.57
CA LEU A 43 -17.44 -7.87 -6.94
C LEU A 43 -18.39 -8.49 -7.96
N SER A 44 -19.03 -9.61 -7.65
CA SER A 44 -20.02 -10.23 -8.54
C SER A 44 -21.26 -9.37 -8.72
N ASP A 45 -21.61 -8.55 -7.74
CA ASP A 45 -22.70 -7.58 -7.83
C ASP A 45 -22.29 -6.29 -8.58
N LYS A 46 -21.19 -6.32 -9.33
CA LYS A 46 -20.63 -5.21 -10.12
C LYS A 46 -20.26 -3.99 -9.29
N LYS A 47 -19.92 -4.18 -8.02
CA LYS A 47 -19.40 -3.13 -7.16
C LYS A 47 -17.87 -3.14 -7.18
N THR A 48 -17.26 -1.99 -6.93
CA THR A 48 -15.80 -1.89 -6.92
C THR A 48 -15.22 -2.16 -5.54
N MET A 49 -13.93 -2.52 -5.49
CA MET A 49 -13.22 -2.65 -4.21
C MET A 49 -13.15 -1.34 -3.44
N HIS A 50 -13.13 -0.22 -4.15
CA HIS A 50 -13.18 1.09 -3.51
C HIS A 50 -14.47 1.29 -2.69
N HIS A 51 -15.60 0.84 -3.21
CA HIS A 51 -16.86 0.87 -2.47
C HIS A 51 -16.81 -0.05 -1.24
N PHE A 52 -16.14 -1.19 -1.36
CA PHE A 52 -15.98 -2.10 -0.23
C PHE A 52 -15.12 -1.49 0.89
N GLU A 53 -14.03 -0.84 0.54
CA GLU A 53 -13.19 -0.13 1.50
C GLU A 53 -13.96 0.98 2.22
N ALA A 54 -14.77 1.73 1.48
CA ALA A 54 -15.64 2.75 2.07
C ALA A 54 -16.67 2.14 3.03
N TYR A 55 -17.23 1.00 2.68
CA TYR A 55 -18.16 0.26 3.53
C TYR A 55 -17.48 -0.20 4.83
N VAL A 56 -16.31 -0.81 4.73
CA VAL A 56 -15.54 -1.26 5.91
C VAL A 56 -15.18 -0.09 6.81
N SER A 57 -14.71 1.00 6.24
CA SER A 57 -14.37 2.22 6.99
C SER A 57 -15.59 2.81 7.72
N SER A 58 -16.73 2.79 7.06
CA SER A 58 -18.00 3.26 7.65
C SER A 58 -18.41 2.42 8.86
N ILE A 59 -18.34 1.09 8.76
CA ILE A 59 -18.66 0.18 9.88
C ILE A 59 -17.68 0.40 11.03
N ALA A 60 -16.41 0.51 10.75
CA ALA A 60 -15.36 0.72 11.75
C ALA A 60 -15.36 2.14 12.32
N ARG A 61 -16.12 3.07 11.74
CA ARG A 61 -16.18 4.48 12.12
C ARG A 61 -14.80 5.16 12.09
N ILE A 62 -14.04 4.87 11.03
CA ILE A 62 -12.74 5.48 10.78
C ILE A 62 -12.78 6.25 9.46
N THR A 63 -11.87 7.21 9.33
CA THR A 63 -11.72 7.97 8.08
C THR A 63 -10.97 7.14 7.03
N PRO A 64 -11.11 7.46 5.73
CA PRO A 64 -10.30 6.82 4.70
C PRO A 64 -8.79 6.96 4.94
N LYS A 65 -8.35 8.08 5.51
CA LYS A 65 -6.95 8.29 5.88
C LYS A 65 -6.50 7.32 6.98
N GLU A 66 -7.30 7.18 8.03
CA GLU A 66 -7.03 6.23 9.11
C GLU A 66 -6.99 4.79 8.59
N TYR A 67 -7.92 4.43 7.71
CA TYR A 67 -7.93 3.13 7.06
C TYR A 67 -6.62 2.87 6.30
N ALA A 68 -6.20 3.83 5.47
CA ALA A 68 -4.96 3.71 4.70
C ALA A 68 -3.72 3.59 5.61
N GLU A 69 -3.68 4.34 6.69
CA GLU A 69 -2.58 4.26 7.67
C GLU A 69 -2.54 2.91 8.38
N MET A 70 -3.69 2.36 8.75
CA MET A 70 -3.78 1.03 9.36
C MET A 70 -3.35 -0.06 8.40
N CYS A 71 -3.76 0.01 7.13
CA CYS A 71 -3.31 -0.91 6.07
C CYS A 71 -1.79 -0.84 5.90
N SER A 72 -1.24 0.36 5.84
CA SER A 72 0.20 0.58 5.66
C SER A 72 1.01 -0.08 6.78
N LYS A 73 0.56 0.00 8.02
CA LYS A 73 1.24 -0.62 9.16
C LYS A 73 1.28 -2.15 9.08
N ARG A 74 0.34 -2.76 8.37
CA ARG A 74 0.28 -4.22 8.16
C ARG A 74 1.05 -4.67 6.93
N SER A 75 1.53 -3.74 6.10
CA SER A 75 2.27 -4.07 4.89
C SER A 75 3.62 -4.72 5.21
N TYR A 76 4.12 -5.53 4.28
CA TYR A 76 5.43 -6.15 4.43
C TYR A 76 6.56 -5.11 4.43
N ALA A 77 6.39 -3.99 3.72
CA ALA A 77 7.37 -2.91 3.73
C ALA A 77 7.46 -2.25 5.12
N SER A 78 6.33 -2.05 5.80
CA SER A 78 6.31 -1.55 7.17
C SER A 78 7.01 -2.50 8.13
N LYS A 79 6.75 -3.80 8.00
CA LYS A 79 7.42 -4.82 8.81
C LYS A 79 8.92 -4.87 8.57
N LEU A 80 9.33 -4.69 7.31
CA LEU A 80 10.76 -4.61 6.97
C LEU A 80 11.41 -3.38 7.60
N ALA A 81 10.75 -2.23 7.52
CA ALA A 81 11.23 -0.99 8.13
C ALA A 81 11.42 -1.16 9.64
N ASP A 82 10.46 -1.79 10.32
CA ASP A 82 10.56 -2.07 11.76
C ASP A 82 11.77 -2.96 12.09
N LYS A 83 11.99 -4.00 11.31
CA LYS A 83 13.13 -4.90 11.49
C LYS A 83 14.47 -4.20 11.27
N LEU A 84 14.52 -3.23 10.39
CA LEU A 84 15.72 -2.46 10.09
C LEU A 84 15.90 -1.22 10.97
N GLY A 85 14.91 -0.93 11.83
CA GLY A 85 14.93 0.26 12.69
C GLY A 85 14.75 1.55 11.92
N LEU A 86 14.04 1.51 10.80
CA LEU A 86 13.82 2.67 9.92
C LEU A 86 12.38 3.19 10.04
N GLU A 87 12.21 4.49 9.85
CA GLU A 87 10.90 5.10 9.65
C GLU A 87 10.35 4.69 8.29
N HIS A 88 9.07 4.34 8.22
CA HIS A 88 8.42 3.92 6.97
C HIS A 88 7.62 5.07 6.35
N VAL A 89 7.90 5.36 5.08
CA VAL A 89 7.11 6.28 4.25
C VAL A 89 6.56 5.49 3.07
N ASN A 90 5.24 5.39 2.98
CA ASN A 90 4.58 4.53 2.01
C ASN A 90 3.92 5.35 0.89
N TYR A 91 4.47 5.25 -0.31
CA TYR A 91 3.90 5.82 -1.53
C TYR A 91 3.23 4.77 -2.41
N ALA A 92 3.07 3.55 -1.93
CA ALA A 92 2.40 2.49 -2.69
C ALA A 92 0.92 2.84 -2.91
N ILE A 93 0.44 2.59 -4.14
CA ILE A 93 -0.92 2.91 -4.56
C ILE A 93 -1.58 1.61 -5.06
N PRO A 94 -2.76 1.23 -4.53
CA PRO A 94 -3.49 0.08 -5.05
C PRO A 94 -3.73 0.19 -6.56
N GLY A 95 -3.42 -0.88 -7.29
CA GLY A 95 -3.56 -0.91 -8.75
C GLY A 95 -2.41 -0.28 -9.53
N ALA A 96 -1.36 0.21 -8.87
CA ALA A 96 -0.22 0.81 -9.56
C ALA A 96 0.51 -0.19 -10.46
N SER A 97 0.95 0.29 -11.62
CA SER A 97 1.83 -0.43 -12.52
C SER A 97 3.30 -0.12 -12.21
N VAL A 98 4.22 -0.87 -12.82
CA VAL A 98 5.66 -0.57 -12.71
C VAL A 98 5.96 0.83 -13.24
N ASP A 99 5.35 1.22 -14.36
CA ASP A 99 5.50 2.56 -14.93
C ASP A 99 5.06 3.65 -13.95
N HIS A 100 3.94 3.42 -13.26
CA HIS A 100 3.44 4.35 -12.25
C HIS A 100 4.43 4.49 -11.09
N MET A 101 4.99 3.38 -10.60
CA MET A 101 5.99 3.39 -9.54
C MET A 101 7.23 4.20 -9.95
N VAL A 102 7.71 4.02 -11.18
CA VAL A 102 8.87 4.74 -11.69
C VAL A 102 8.60 6.23 -11.80
N LEU A 103 7.43 6.61 -12.30
CA LEU A 103 7.03 8.02 -12.37
C LEU A 103 6.93 8.65 -10.98
N ASP A 104 6.35 7.96 -10.02
CA ASP A 104 6.27 8.43 -8.64
C ASP A 104 7.64 8.59 -8.01
N LEU A 105 8.53 7.62 -8.23
CA LEU A 105 9.90 7.68 -7.74
C LEU A 105 10.63 8.90 -8.29
N PHE A 106 10.56 9.13 -9.59
CA PHE A 106 11.17 10.30 -10.23
C PHE A 106 10.59 11.60 -9.68
N ARG A 107 9.28 11.68 -9.56
CA ARG A 107 8.62 12.88 -9.02
C ARG A 107 9.11 13.20 -7.61
N GLU A 108 9.14 12.22 -6.72
CA GLU A 108 9.59 12.42 -5.35
C GLU A 108 11.07 12.73 -5.27
N HIS A 109 11.88 12.16 -6.15
CA HIS A 109 13.30 12.49 -6.25
C HIS A 109 13.51 13.94 -6.73
N TYR A 110 12.81 14.37 -7.79
CA TYR A 110 12.90 15.73 -8.31
C TYR A 110 12.42 16.79 -7.31
N THR A 111 11.43 16.47 -6.49
CA THR A 111 10.94 17.39 -5.46
C THR A 111 11.78 17.34 -4.19
N GLN A 112 12.90 16.63 -4.21
CA GLN A 112 13.84 16.50 -3.09
C GLN A 112 13.22 15.88 -1.82
N LYS A 113 12.15 15.12 -1.97
CA LYS A 113 11.54 14.39 -0.86
C LYS A 113 12.26 13.08 -0.54
N ILE A 114 13.14 12.64 -1.43
CA ILE A 114 13.98 11.46 -1.26
C ILE A 114 15.43 11.90 -1.20
N ASN A 115 16.12 11.47 -0.14
CA ASN A 115 17.53 11.74 0.07
C ASN A 115 18.31 10.42 0.01
N ALA A 116 19.11 10.24 -1.04
CA ALA A 116 19.86 9.00 -1.26
C ALA A 116 20.82 8.65 -0.10
N LYS A 117 21.24 9.62 0.71
CA LYS A 117 22.12 9.37 1.85
C LYS A 117 21.38 8.75 3.04
N THR A 118 20.15 9.14 3.27
CA THR A 118 19.37 8.73 4.46
C THR A 118 18.22 7.80 4.15
N ASP A 119 17.81 7.68 2.89
CA ASP A 119 16.63 6.94 2.50
C ASP A 119 16.99 5.65 1.77
N LEU A 120 16.33 4.57 2.16
CA LEU A 120 16.35 3.30 1.47
C LEU A 120 15.05 3.19 0.67
N VAL A 121 15.15 2.99 -0.63
CA VAL A 121 14.00 2.85 -1.51
C VAL A 121 13.67 1.37 -1.72
N PHE A 122 12.40 1.03 -1.50
CA PHE A 122 11.87 -0.31 -1.69
C PHE A 122 10.82 -0.29 -2.79
N LEU A 123 11.02 -1.13 -3.82
CA LEU A 123 10.08 -1.25 -4.95
C LEU A 123 9.35 -2.59 -4.88
N GLY A 124 8.04 -2.54 -4.66
CA GLY A 124 7.18 -3.71 -4.73
C GLY A 124 6.75 -3.95 -6.17
N ILE A 125 7.50 -4.75 -6.91
CA ILE A 125 7.27 -5.00 -8.33
C ILE A 125 5.92 -5.71 -8.52
N THR A 126 5.06 -5.11 -9.33
CA THR A 126 3.75 -5.66 -9.71
C THR A 126 3.86 -6.55 -10.94
N LEU A 127 2.72 -7.09 -11.37
CA LEU A 127 2.67 -7.96 -12.55
C LEU A 127 3.15 -7.25 -13.81
N PRO A 128 4.01 -7.87 -14.64
CA PRO A 128 4.61 -7.21 -15.80
C PRO A 128 3.61 -6.72 -16.85
N HIS A 129 2.43 -7.31 -16.91
CA HIS A 129 1.39 -6.93 -17.88
C HIS A 129 0.59 -5.69 -17.47
N ARG A 130 0.81 -5.16 -16.27
CA ARG A 130 0.23 -3.88 -15.85
C ARG A 130 1.07 -2.72 -16.38
N TYR A 131 0.43 -1.77 -17.01
CA TYR A 131 1.09 -0.57 -17.55
C TYR A 131 0.14 0.62 -17.47
N LEU A 132 0.71 1.82 -17.55
CA LEU A 132 -0.09 3.05 -17.64
C LEU A 132 -0.70 3.15 -19.03
N SER A 133 -2.00 3.45 -19.06
CA SER A 133 -2.71 3.77 -20.29
C SER A 133 -2.96 5.28 -20.32
N PHE A 134 -2.45 5.92 -21.35
CA PHE A 134 -2.71 7.34 -21.62
C PHE A 134 -3.74 7.40 -22.74
N SER A 135 -4.96 7.63 -22.39
CA SER A 135 -6.05 7.79 -23.35
C SER A 135 -6.65 9.19 -23.29
#